data_740f3c13af968b1f3b1dfbb33db5201a
#
_entry.id   740f3c13af968b1f3b1dfbb33db5201a
#
_cell.length_a   1.000
_cell.length_b   1.000
_cell.length_c   1.000
_cell.angle_alpha   90.00
_cell.angle_beta   90.00
_cell.angle_gamma   90.00
#
_symmetry.space_group_name_H-M   'P 1'
#
loop_
_entity.id
_entity.type
_entity.pdbx_description
1 polymer ?
#
loop_
_entity_poly.entity_id
_entity_poly.type
_entity_poly.pdbx_seq_one_letter_code
_entity_poly.pdbx_strand_id
1 'polypeptide(L)'
;MKKVHSKSYLAGAVLCLLCLLGIIYYCFFASFSTCEDTQYIYIDQDDTTDSVYVKLKPYGNAGTLTAFSTLARMTGYGDNIRTGRYAIPANENIITLFRHIKNGRQEPIRLTIPESRTTDRLAGALSRKLMLDSTVVAILLRDSSFCAQQGYDTATIACLFVPNTYEVYWDITIENFMKRMKKEHDRFWEGERTTKAQALGLTPNEVCTVASIIDEETANNAEKPMIAGMYLNRLKTGMPLQADPTVKFALQNFALKRIYHDMLVFDSPYNTYKNTGLPPGPIKVASIAGIDAVLNRVDHPYLYMCAKEDFSGTHNFATTYQEHLKNAARYAKALNERGIK
;
A
#
# COMPACT_ATOMS: atom_id res chain seq x y z
N MET A 1 18.34 -79.60 4.59
CA MET A 1 17.44 -78.74 3.79
C MET A 1 16.81 -77.57 4.61
N LYS A 2 16.39 -77.71 5.87
CA LYS A 2 15.75 -76.59 6.67
C LYS A 2 16.57 -75.35 6.87
N LYS A 3 17.93 -75.33 6.96
CA LYS A 3 18.80 -74.17 7.18
C LYS A 3 18.91 -73.21 5.97
N VAL A 4 18.74 -73.70 4.75
CA VAL A 4 18.85 -72.92 3.52
C VAL A 4 17.60 -72.00 3.34
N HIS A 5 16.41 -72.57 3.61
CA HIS A 5 15.17 -71.81 3.53
C HIS A 5 15.11 -70.64 4.58
N SER A 6 15.64 -70.84 5.81
CA SER A 6 15.69 -69.81 6.85
C SER A 6 16.54 -68.59 6.44
N LYS A 7 17.68 -68.77 5.78
CA LYS A 7 18.55 -67.68 5.28
C LYS A 7 17.88 -66.91 4.15
N SER A 8 17.15 -67.58 3.26
CA SER A 8 16.39 -66.90 2.16
C SER A 8 15.23 -66.07 2.70
N TYR A 9 14.50 -66.56 3.71
CA TYR A 9 13.44 -65.77 4.36
C TYR A 9 14.00 -64.57 5.10
N LEU A 10 15.15 -64.68 5.81
CA LEU A 10 15.81 -63.58 6.48
C LEU A 10 16.29 -62.52 5.48
N ALA A 11 16.90 -62.91 4.36
CA ALA A 11 17.32 -62.01 3.30
C ALA A 11 16.15 -61.26 2.67
N GLY A 12 15.02 -61.95 2.43
CA GLY A 12 13.79 -61.34 1.95
C GLY A 12 13.21 -60.30 2.94
N ALA A 13 13.16 -60.66 4.23
CA ALA A 13 12.67 -59.75 5.27
C ALA A 13 13.55 -58.48 5.38
N VAL A 14 14.88 -58.63 5.32
CA VAL A 14 15.83 -57.47 5.33
C VAL A 14 15.62 -56.61 4.09
N LEU A 15 15.45 -57.20 2.90
CA LEU A 15 15.17 -56.42 1.68
C LEU A 15 13.85 -55.65 1.78
N CYS A 16 12.79 -56.28 2.26
CA CYS A 16 11.50 -55.62 2.49
C CYS A 16 11.63 -54.46 3.50
N LEU A 17 12.39 -54.66 4.57
CA LEU A 17 12.63 -53.61 5.55
C LEU A 17 13.40 -52.43 4.93
N LEU A 18 14.45 -52.69 4.13
CA LEU A 18 15.21 -51.65 3.43
C LEU A 18 14.33 -50.87 2.42
N CYS A 19 13.48 -51.57 1.67
CA CYS A 19 12.51 -50.94 0.77
C CYS A 19 11.52 -50.05 1.56
N LEU A 20 10.99 -50.53 2.68
CA LEU A 20 10.09 -49.77 3.53
C LEU A 20 10.77 -48.51 4.09
N LEU A 21 12.00 -48.65 4.57
CA LEU A 21 12.80 -47.50 5.05
C LEU A 21 13.09 -46.50 3.92
N GLY A 22 13.39 -46.99 2.71
CA GLY A 22 13.57 -46.16 1.52
C GLY A 22 12.31 -45.35 1.14
N ILE A 23 11.13 -46.02 1.21
CA ILE A 23 9.84 -45.36 0.97
C ILE A 23 9.56 -44.28 2.04
N ILE A 24 9.79 -44.62 3.32
CA ILE A 24 9.61 -43.64 4.43
C ILE A 24 10.56 -42.46 4.24
N TYR A 25 11.85 -42.73 3.93
CA TYR A 25 12.79 -41.66 3.65
C TYR A 25 12.33 -40.77 2.50
N TYR A 26 11.92 -41.36 1.38
CA TYR A 26 11.44 -40.62 0.21
C TYR A 26 10.21 -39.77 0.52
N CYS A 27 9.23 -40.29 1.25
CA CYS A 27 7.98 -39.59 1.56
C CYS A 27 8.18 -38.45 2.56
N PHE A 28 9.08 -38.60 3.55
CA PHE A 28 9.17 -37.63 4.67
C PHE A 28 10.41 -36.75 4.62
N PHE A 29 11.54 -37.21 4.07
CA PHE A 29 12.81 -36.49 4.12
C PHE A 29 13.32 -36.02 2.77
N ALA A 30 12.83 -36.52 1.66
CA ALA A 30 13.12 -35.94 0.34
C ALA A 30 12.46 -34.56 0.20
N SER A 31 12.89 -33.78 -0.79
CA SER A 31 12.29 -32.49 -1.10
C SER A 31 10.79 -32.63 -1.33
N PHE A 32 10.00 -31.76 -0.68
CA PHE A 32 8.56 -31.65 -0.91
C PHE A 32 8.27 -31.04 -2.27
N SER A 33 8.91 -29.88 -2.54
CA SER A 33 8.62 -29.10 -3.75
C SER A 33 9.17 -29.78 -5.01
N THR A 34 8.33 -29.79 -6.04
CA THR A 34 8.71 -30.15 -7.43
C THR A 34 9.14 -28.93 -8.24
N CYS A 35 9.06 -27.71 -7.67
CA CYS A 35 9.44 -26.45 -8.30
C CYS A 35 10.87 -26.08 -7.95
N GLU A 36 11.57 -25.39 -8.86
CA GLU A 36 12.94 -24.90 -8.65
C GLU A 36 12.97 -23.65 -7.75
N ASP A 37 11.91 -22.83 -7.82
CA ASP A 37 11.78 -21.60 -7.02
C ASP A 37 10.87 -21.78 -5.81
N THR A 38 11.08 -20.96 -4.78
CA THR A 38 10.19 -20.88 -3.62
C THR A 38 8.78 -20.50 -4.04
N GLN A 39 7.82 -21.34 -3.70
CA GLN A 39 6.40 -21.09 -3.90
C GLN A 39 5.75 -20.64 -2.58
N TYR A 40 4.50 -20.17 -2.67
CA TYR A 40 3.77 -19.71 -1.49
C TYR A 40 2.34 -20.20 -1.51
N ILE A 41 1.86 -20.64 -0.35
CA ILE A 41 0.44 -20.89 -0.12
C ILE A 41 -0.12 -19.90 0.88
N TYR A 42 -1.42 -19.63 0.74
CA TYR A 42 -2.18 -18.77 1.62
C TYR A 42 -3.25 -19.61 2.31
N ILE A 43 -3.21 -19.64 3.63
CA ILE A 43 -4.18 -20.35 4.47
C ILE A 43 -5.04 -19.28 5.14
N ASP A 44 -6.34 -19.29 4.85
CA ASP A 44 -7.32 -18.34 5.37
C ASP A 44 -8.16 -18.93 6.52
N GLN A 45 -9.12 -18.16 7.01
CA GLN A 45 -9.93 -18.56 8.17
C GLN A 45 -10.90 -19.71 7.88
N ASP A 46 -11.29 -19.90 6.61
CA ASP A 46 -12.25 -20.92 6.20
C ASP A 46 -11.56 -22.24 5.80
N ASP A 47 -10.21 -22.28 5.83
CA ASP A 47 -9.46 -23.45 5.45
C ASP A 47 -9.62 -24.61 6.43
N THR A 48 -9.79 -25.76 5.86
CA THR A 48 -9.77 -27.07 6.52
C THR A 48 -8.47 -27.82 6.19
N THR A 49 -8.19 -28.93 6.87
CA THR A 49 -7.05 -29.78 6.52
C THR A 49 -7.08 -30.22 5.04
N ASP A 50 -8.29 -30.50 4.52
CA ASP A 50 -8.46 -30.92 3.13
C ASP A 50 -8.19 -29.76 2.15
N SER A 51 -8.63 -28.56 2.46
CA SER A 51 -8.35 -27.38 1.61
C SER A 51 -6.86 -27.04 1.60
N VAL A 52 -6.17 -27.13 2.75
CA VAL A 52 -4.71 -26.97 2.82
C VAL A 52 -4.00 -28.04 2.00
N TYR A 53 -4.46 -29.29 2.05
CA TYR A 53 -3.96 -30.38 1.20
C TYR A 53 -4.13 -30.04 -0.29
N VAL A 54 -5.30 -29.54 -0.70
CA VAL A 54 -5.57 -29.11 -2.09
C VAL A 54 -4.64 -27.96 -2.50
N LYS A 55 -4.41 -26.97 -1.61
CA LYS A 55 -3.47 -25.86 -1.85
C LYS A 55 -2.01 -26.34 -2.01
N LEU A 56 -1.62 -27.41 -1.34
CA LEU A 56 -0.28 -28.01 -1.44
C LEU A 56 -0.10 -28.92 -2.69
N LYS A 57 -1.20 -29.48 -3.22
CA LYS A 57 -1.17 -30.45 -4.32
C LYS A 57 -0.40 -30.02 -5.57
N PRO A 58 -0.41 -28.76 -6.02
CA PRO A 58 0.36 -28.31 -7.19
C PRO A 58 1.88 -28.38 -7.01
N TYR A 59 2.36 -28.43 -5.76
CA TYR A 59 3.77 -28.29 -5.43
C TYR A 59 4.43 -29.58 -4.94
N GLY A 60 3.64 -30.55 -4.47
CA GLY A 60 4.12 -31.81 -3.93
C GLY A 60 3.81 -33.00 -4.83
N ASN A 61 4.51 -34.12 -4.60
CA ASN A 61 4.20 -35.40 -5.21
C ASN A 61 3.26 -36.25 -4.33
N ALA A 62 2.74 -37.37 -4.87
CA ALA A 62 1.79 -38.22 -4.15
C ALA A 62 2.34 -38.76 -2.81
N GLY A 63 3.65 -39.07 -2.72
CA GLY A 63 4.28 -39.57 -1.51
C GLY A 63 4.35 -38.49 -0.42
N THR A 64 4.82 -37.29 -0.75
CA THR A 64 4.95 -36.18 0.19
C THR A 64 3.58 -35.62 0.64
N LEU A 65 2.57 -35.67 -0.24
CA LEU A 65 1.19 -35.31 0.10
C LEU A 65 0.53 -36.34 1.03
N THR A 66 0.81 -37.64 0.84
CA THR A 66 0.40 -38.66 1.78
C THR A 66 1.06 -38.49 3.15
N ALA A 67 2.34 -38.13 3.15
CA ALA A 67 3.05 -37.78 4.40
C ALA A 67 2.44 -36.56 5.10
N PHE A 68 2.05 -35.50 4.36
CA PHE A 68 1.31 -34.35 4.92
C PHE A 68 0.03 -34.82 5.63
N SER A 69 -0.82 -35.59 4.94
CA SER A 69 -2.09 -36.09 5.51
C SER A 69 -1.85 -36.93 6.76
N THR A 70 -0.78 -37.74 6.75
CA THR A 70 -0.40 -38.57 7.91
C THR A 70 0.01 -37.70 9.10
N LEU A 71 0.89 -36.72 8.87
CA LEU A 71 1.33 -35.77 9.90
C LEU A 71 0.14 -34.95 10.45
N ALA A 72 -0.74 -34.47 9.58
CA ALA A 72 -1.93 -33.72 9.95
C ALA A 72 -2.84 -34.50 10.90
N ARG A 73 -3.13 -35.76 10.52
CA ARG A 73 -3.94 -36.67 11.35
C ARG A 73 -3.28 -37.02 12.67
N MET A 74 -1.99 -37.38 12.66
CA MET A 74 -1.25 -37.77 13.85
C MET A 74 -1.11 -36.65 14.88
N THR A 75 -1.13 -35.41 14.43
CA THR A 75 -0.85 -34.24 15.28
C THR A 75 -2.08 -33.41 15.59
N GLY A 76 -3.30 -33.83 15.15
CA GLY A 76 -4.52 -33.06 15.33
C GLY A 76 -4.46 -31.67 14.66
N TYR A 77 -3.84 -31.57 13.48
CA TYR A 77 -3.67 -30.28 12.80
C TYR A 77 -5.00 -29.59 12.48
N GLY A 78 -6.05 -30.38 12.18
CA GLY A 78 -7.38 -29.88 11.88
C GLY A 78 -8.04 -29.10 13.02
N ASP A 79 -7.63 -29.33 14.27
CA ASP A 79 -8.20 -28.67 15.45
C ASP A 79 -7.69 -27.21 15.61
N ASN A 80 -6.57 -26.87 14.97
CA ASN A 80 -5.98 -25.53 15.05
C ASN A 80 -5.17 -25.20 13.79
N ILE A 81 -5.88 -24.87 12.73
CA ILE A 81 -5.29 -24.41 11.48
C ILE A 81 -4.95 -22.93 11.62
N ARG A 82 -3.70 -22.57 11.38
CA ARG A 82 -3.22 -21.21 11.51
C ARG A 82 -3.25 -20.53 10.15
N THR A 83 -3.93 -19.40 10.08
CA THR A 83 -3.93 -18.52 8.91
C THR A 83 -2.53 -18.00 8.61
N GLY A 84 -2.30 -17.59 7.36
CA GLY A 84 -1.06 -16.95 6.98
C GLY A 84 -0.54 -17.30 5.59
N ARG A 85 0.54 -16.64 5.21
CA ARG A 85 1.31 -16.95 4.00
C ARG A 85 2.52 -17.79 4.37
N TYR A 86 2.62 -18.99 3.79
CA TYR A 86 3.68 -19.93 4.06
C TYR A 86 4.52 -20.19 2.82
N ALA A 87 5.83 -20.12 2.99
CA ALA A 87 6.78 -20.46 1.92
C ALA A 87 6.90 -21.99 1.76
N ILE A 88 7.08 -22.42 0.53
CA ILE A 88 7.45 -23.77 0.11
C ILE A 88 8.78 -23.68 -0.64
N PRO A 89 9.91 -23.71 0.06
CA PRO A 89 11.23 -23.66 -0.57
C PRO A 89 11.49 -24.90 -1.42
N ALA A 90 12.28 -24.75 -2.48
CA ALA A 90 12.60 -25.84 -3.42
C ALA A 90 13.16 -27.09 -2.77
N ASN A 91 13.97 -26.94 -1.71
CA ASN A 91 14.70 -28.04 -1.10
C ASN A 91 14.21 -28.42 0.31
N GLU A 92 13.06 -27.92 0.75
CA GLU A 92 12.52 -28.22 2.07
C GLU A 92 11.74 -29.53 2.06
N ASN A 93 11.91 -30.36 3.10
CA ASN A 93 11.15 -31.58 3.26
C ASN A 93 9.79 -31.34 3.90
N ILE A 94 8.87 -32.31 3.77
CA ILE A 94 7.50 -32.16 4.27
C ILE A 94 7.42 -32.01 5.80
N ILE A 95 8.34 -32.59 6.57
CA ILE A 95 8.32 -32.45 8.03
C ILE A 95 8.56 -31.01 8.43
N THR A 96 9.54 -30.35 7.83
CA THR A 96 9.89 -28.95 8.12
C THR A 96 8.78 -28.03 7.63
N LEU A 97 8.30 -28.21 6.39
CA LEU A 97 7.17 -27.45 5.85
C LEU A 97 5.92 -27.59 6.75
N PHE A 98 5.58 -28.81 7.15
CA PHE A 98 4.44 -29.06 8.03
C PHE A 98 4.60 -28.36 9.39
N ARG A 99 5.81 -28.37 9.97
CA ARG A 99 6.11 -27.62 11.21
C ARG A 99 5.92 -26.12 11.04
N HIS A 100 6.36 -25.55 9.90
CA HIS A 100 6.16 -24.13 9.61
C HIS A 100 4.67 -23.79 9.56
N ILE A 101 3.88 -24.56 8.83
CA ILE A 101 2.43 -24.36 8.71
C ILE A 101 1.75 -24.55 10.07
N LYS A 102 2.00 -25.67 10.76
CA LYS A 102 1.36 -25.99 12.04
C LYS A 102 1.68 -24.96 13.12
N ASN A 103 2.92 -24.45 13.18
CA ASN A 103 3.36 -23.51 14.21
C ASN A 103 3.10 -22.04 13.82
N GLY A 104 2.53 -21.77 12.64
CA GLY A 104 2.26 -20.40 12.18
C GLY A 104 3.53 -19.62 11.83
N ARG A 105 4.59 -20.28 11.38
CA ARG A 105 5.82 -19.62 10.93
C ARG A 105 5.62 -19.07 9.52
N GLN A 106 4.97 -17.90 9.48
CA GLN A 106 4.61 -17.20 8.25
C GLN A 106 5.82 -16.48 7.63
N GLU A 107 5.75 -16.28 6.31
CA GLU A 107 6.62 -15.38 5.57
C GLU A 107 5.91 -14.04 5.35
N PRO A 108 6.52 -12.90 5.71
CA PRO A 108 5.91 -11.59 5.50
C PRO A 108 5.79 -11.28 4.02
N ILE A 109 4.82 -10.42 3.66
CA ILE A 109 4.70 -9.82 2.34
C ILE A 109 5.25 -8.40 2.35
N ARG A 110 5.71 -7.94 1.20
CA ARG A 110 6.04 -6.54 0.97
C ARG A 110 4.79 -5.80 0.50
N LEU A 111 4.23 -5.00 1.40
CA LEU A 111 3.04 -4.19 1.15
C LEU A 111 3.46 -2.76 0.85
N THR A 112 3.17 -2.27 -0.36
CA THR A 112 3.34 -0.86 -0.69
C THR A 112 2.03 -0.12 -0.48
N ILE A 113 2.05 0.92 0.36
CA ILE A 113 0.93 1.84 0.53
C ILE A 113 0.90 2.78 -0.67
N PRO A 114 -0.19 2.78 -1.46
CA PRO A 114 -0.27 3.61 -2.66
C PRO A 114 -0.73 5.03 -2.33
N GLU A 115 -0.37 5.98 -3.19
CA GLU A 115 -0.87 7.34 -3.19
C GLU A 115 -2.33 7.42 -3.65
N SER A 116 -3.24 6.91 -2.84
CA SER A 116 -4.66 6.79 -3.19
C SER A 116 -5.41 8.11 -3.01
N ARG A 117 -6.27 8.47 -3.97
CA ARG A 117 -7.13 9.67 -3.93
C ARG A 117 -8.32 9.53 -2.98
N THR A 118 -8.69 8.32 -2.61
CA THR A 118 -9.80 8.07 -1.68
C THR A 118 -9.45 6.93 -0.73
N THR A 119 -10.07 6.92 0.45
CA THR A 119 -9.95 5.82 1.42
C THR A 119 -10.48 4.51 0.84
N ASP A 120 -11.48 4.53 -0.05
CA ASP A 120 -11.99 3.34 -0.75
C ASP A 120 -10.96 2.72 -1.68
N ARG A 121 -10.24 3.54 -2.43
CA ARG A 121 -9.15 3.05 -3.29
C ARG A 121 -8.01 2.49 -2.45
N LEU A 122 -7.72 3.10 -1.31
CA LEU A 122 -6.74 2.57 -0.36
C LEU A 122 -7.20 1.22 0.19
N ALA A 123 -8.43 1.12 0.69
CA ALA A 123 -9.02 -0.14 1.19
C ALA A 123 -8.95 -1.26 0.14
N GLY A 124 -9.35 -0.97 -1.10
CA GLY A 124 -9.24 -1.93 -2.21
C GLY A 124 -7.79 -2.33 -2.55
N ALA A 125 -6.82 -1.42 -2.40
CA ALA A 125 -5.41 -1.74 -2.60
C ALA A 125 -4.86 -2.65 -1.50
N LEU A 126 -5.25 -2.41 -0.24
CA LEU A 126 -4.88 -3.24 0.91
C LEU A 126 -5.44 -4.66 0.78
N SER A 127 -6.73 -4.80 0.46
CA SER A 127 -7.41 -6.10 0.34
C SER A 127 -6.89 -6.97 -0.79
N ARG A 128 -6.32 -6.39 -1.83
CA ARG A 128 -5.64 -7.18 -2.89
C ARG A 128 -4.35 -7.83 -2.44
N LYS A 129 -3.79 -7.40 -1.32
CA LYS A 129 -2.49 -7.88 -0.80
C LYS A 129 -2.58 -8.55 0.56
N LEU A 130 -3.63 -8.28 1.34
CA LEU A 130 -3.83 -8.74 2.69
C LEU A 130 -5.16 -9.50 2.79
N MET A 131 -5.29 -10.32 3.82
CA MET A 131 -6.55 -11.00 4.18
C MET A 131 -7.51 -10.02 4.89
N LEU A 132 -7.67 -8.82 4.32
CA LEU A 132 -8.60 -7.80 4.82
C LEU A 132 -9.75 -7.63 3.84
N ASP A 133 -10.97 -7.54 4.34
CA ASP A 133 -12.13 -7.19 3.52
C ASP A 133 -12.12 -5.70 3.17
N SER A 134 -12.21 -5.38 1.87
CA SER A 134 -12.16 -4.00 1.38
C SER A 134 -13.33 -3.15 1.87
N THR A 135 -14.51 -3.76 2.00
CA THR A 135 -15.73 -3.08 2.44
C THR A 135 -15.62 -2.71 3.91
N VAL A 136 -15.16 -3.66 4.73
CA VAL A 136 -14.93 -3.42 6.17
C VAL A 136 -13.90 -2.33 6.38
N VAL A 137 -12.75 -2.39 5.69
CA VAL A 137 -11.71 -1.35 5.79
C VAL A 137 -12.23 0.01 5.35
N ALA A 138 -12.98 0.08 4.24
CA ALA A 138 -13.55 1.34 3.75
C ALA A 138 -14.56 1.94 4.73
N ILE A 139 -15.41 1.11 5.36
CA ILE A 139 -16.37 1.56 6.38
C ILE A 139 -15.60 2.12 7.60
N LEU A 140 -14.61 1.40 8.11
CA LEU A 140 -13.82 1.84 9.26
C LEU A 140 -13.07 3.16 9.00
N LEU A 141 -12.49 3.34 7.83
CA LEU A 141 -11.80 4.59 7.47
C LEU A 141 -12.74 5.79 7.26
N ARG A 142 -14.08 5.57 7.24
CA ARG A 142 -15.11 6.61 7.23
C ARG A 142 -15.85 6.74 8.56
N ASP A 143 -15.62 5.83 9.49
CA ASP A 143 -16.23 5.89 10.81
C ASP A 143 -15.49 6.90 11.69
N SER A 144 -16.22 7.91 12.18
CA SER A 144 -15.64 8.99 12.98
C SER A 144 -15.06 8.50 14.30
N SER A 145 -15.68 7.50 14.92
CA SER A 145 -15.24 6.92 16.19
C SER A 145 -13.95 6.13 16.01
N PHE A 146 -13.86 5.33 14.93
CA PHE A 146 -12.65 4.60 14.60
C PHE A 146 -11.48 5.55 14.26
N CYS A 147 -11.73 6.58 13.43
CA CYS A 147 -10.71 7.59 13.10
C CYS A 147 -10.21 8.33 14.35
N ALA A 148 -11.13 8.73 15.25
CA ALA A 148 -10.77 9.39 16.50
C ALA A 148 -9.89 8.53 17.42
N GLN A 149 -10.09 7.22 17.46
CA GLN A 149 -9.22 6.28 18.17
C GLN A 149 -7.80 6.24 17.62
N GLN A 150 -7.62 6.56 16.31
CA GLN A 150 -6.30 6.68 15.68
C GLN A 150 -5.67 8.07 15.85
N GLY A 151 -6.40 9.04 16.42
CA GLY A 151 -5.97 10.44 16.58
C GLY A 151 -6.26 11.33 15.35
N TYR A 152 -7.21 10.93 14.51
CA TYR A 152 -7.62 11.63 13.28
C TYR A 152 -9.14 11.79 13.23
N ASP A 153 -9.61 12.56 12.28
CA ASP A 153 -10.99 12.55 11.81
C ASP A 153 -11.09 11.88 10.42
N THR A 154 -12.30 11.81 9.88
CA THR A 154 -12.55 11.20 8.58
C THR A 154 -11.95 11.97 7.40
N ALA A 155 -11.67 13.25 7.57
CA ALA A 155 -11.00 14.07 6.55
C ALA A 155 -9.47 13.89 6.58
N THR A 156 -8.90 13.67 7.76
CA THR A 156 -7.45 13.66 7.99
C THR A 156 -6.85 12.26 8.13
N ILE A 157 -7.66 11.20 8.27
CA ILE A 157 -7.17 9.81 8.44
C ILE A 157 -6.18 9.37 7.34
N ALA A 158 -6.31 9.92 6.13
CA ALA A 158 -5.38 9.64 5.04
C ALA A 158 -3.94 10.09 5.35
N CYS A 159 -3.74 11.07 6.24
CA CYS A 159 -2.41 11.53 6.68
C CYS A 159 -1.63 10.48 7.48
N LEU A 160 -2.34 9.51 8.09
CA LEU A 160 -1.72 8.42 8.82
C LEU A 160 -0.86 7.54 7.92
N PHE A 161 -1.21 7.43 6.64
CA PHE A 161 -0.59 6.50 5.70
C PHE A 161 0.58 7.17 4.96
N VAL A 162 1.80 6.75 5.28
CA VAL A 162 3.00 7.18 4.56
C VAL A 162 3.23 6.24 3.38
N PRO A 163 3.27 6.72 2.12
CA PRO A 163 3.51 5.87 0.94
C PRO A 163 4.93 5.30 0.97
N ASN A 164 5.04 4.08 1.43
CA ASN A 164 6.29 3.31 1.47
C ASN A 164 5.97 1.83 1.37
N THR A 165 7.00 0.99 1.29
CA THR A 165 6.86 -0.47 1.30
C THR A 165 7.19 -1.01 2.69
N TYR A 166 6.26 -1.76 3.27
CA TYR A 166 6.35 -2.32 4.60
C TYR A 166 6.30 -3.84 4.55
N GLU A 167 7.05 -4.50 5.42
CA GLU A 167 6.91 -5.94 5.65
C GLU A 167 5.82 -6.16 6.70
N VAL A 168 4.79 -6.91 6.32
CA VAL A 168 3.64 -7.26 7.16
C VAL A 168 3.22 -8.70 6.90
N TYR A 169 2.58 -9.34 7.87
CA TYR A 169 1.97 -10.64 7.63
C TYR A 169 0.68 -10.49 6.83
N TRP A 170 0.42 -11.46 5.96
CA TRP A 170 -0.74 -11.45 5.06
C TRP A 170 -2.08 -11.43 5.80
N ASP A 171 -2.17 -12.10 6.95
CA ASP A 171 -3.34 -12.21 7.81
C ASP A 171 -3.38 -11.15 8.94
N ILE A 172 -2.61 -10.06 8.79
CA ILE A 172 -2.62 -8.99 9.79
C ILE A 172 -4.04 -8.46 10.01
N THR A 173 -4.46 -8.33 11.27
CA THR A 173 -5.76 -7.72 11.59
C THR A 173 -5.74 -6.22 11.34
N ILE A 174 -6.90 -5.61 11.13
CA ILE A 174 -7.00 -4.17 10.88
C ILE A 174 -6.43 -3.34 12.04
N GLU A 175 -6.65 -3.76 13.29
CA GLU A 175 -6.14 -3.08 14.48
C GLU A 175 -4.59 -3.11 14.51
N ASN A 176 -3.99 -4.27 14.22
CA ASN A 176 -2.54 -4.41 14.17
C ASN A 176 -1.93 -3.67 12.98
N PHE A 177 -2.65 -3.66 11.85
CA PHE A 177 -2.26 -2.87 10.68
C PHE A 177 -2.25 -1.37 11.00
N MET A 178 -3.32 -0.84 11.62
CA MET A 178 -3.38 0.58 12.02
C MET A 178 -2.30 0.93 13.05
N LYS A 179 -2.04 0.07 14.04
CA LYS A 179 -0.92 0.25 14.99
C LYS A 179 0.43 0.29 14.26
N ARG A 180 0.62 -0.56 13.25
CA ARG A 180 1.83 -0.55 12.43
C ARG A 180 1.95 0.75 11.63
N MET A 181 0.87 1.20 11.00
CA MET A 181 0.87 2.47 10.25
C MET A 181 1.15 3.66 11.18
N LYS A 182 0.55 3.68 12.37
CA LYS A 182 0.82 4.72 13.37
C LYS A 182 2.29 4.77 13.78
N LYS A 183 2.88 3.63 14.05
CA LYS A 183 4.32 3.54 14.38
C LYS A 183 5.21 4.06 13.24
N GLU A 184 4.91 3.71 11.99
CA GLU A 184 5.69 4.16 10.83
C GLU A 184 5.46 5.65 10.54
N HIS A 185 4.23 6.14 10.73
CA HIS A 185 3.91 7.57 10.67
C HIS A 185 4.70 8.37 11.72
N ASP A 186 4.68 7.94 12.98
CA ASP A 186 5.38 8.65 14.05
C ASP A 186 6.89 8.70 13.78
N ARG A 187 7.48 7.56 13.35
CA ARG A 187 8.88 7.51 12.93
C ARG A 187 9.18 8.44 11.74
N PHE A 188 8.26 8.52 10.77
CA PHE A 188 8.43 9.38 9.59
C PHE A 188 8.47 10.85 9.97
N TRP A 189 7.67 11.26 10.96
CA TRP A 189 7.61 12.63 11.45
C TRP A 189 8.63 12.96 12.55
N GLU A 190 9.35 11.98 13.08
CA GLU A 190 10.39 12.22 14.09
C GLU A 190 11.49 13.17 13.58
N GLY A 191 11.99 14.05 14.47
CA GLY A 191 13.17 14.90 14.23
C GLY A 191 12.93 16.04 13.25
N GLU A 192 13.68 16.06 12.17
CA GLU A 192 13.79 17.22 11.27
C GLU A 192 12.46 17.62 10.59
N ARG A 193 11.61 16.65 10.22
CA ARG A 193 10.33 16.95 9.57
C ARG A 193 9.38 17.71 10.48
N THR A 194 9.25 17.29 11.73
CA THR A 194 8.43 18.01 12.73
C THR A 194 8.97 19.41 12.98
N THR A 195 10.29 19.57 13.13
CA THR A 195 10.93 20.88 13.34
C THR A 195 10.66 21.81 12.15
N LYS A 196 10.78 21.32 10.92
CA LYS A 196 10.48 22.09 9.71
C LYS A 196 9.01 22.47 9.60
N ALA A 197 8.09 21.56 9.91
CA ALA A 197 6.65 21.84 9.91
C ALA A 197 6.33 22.95 10.92
N GLN A 198 6.86 22.88 12.14
CA GLN A 198 6.71 23.91 13.18
C GLN A 198 7.27 25.26 12.73
N ALA A 199 8.44 25.28 12.08
CA ALA A 199 9.03 26.51 11.54
C ALA A 199 8.16 27.16 10.45
N LEU A 200 7.33 26.37 9.75
CA LEU A 200 6.33 26.85 8.79
C LEU A 200 5.02 27.27 9.46
N GLY A 201 4.84 27.03 10.75
CA GLY A 201 3.57 27.21 11.46
C GLY A 201 2.50 26.19 11.05
N LEU A 202 2.89 25.00 10.57
CA LEU A 202 1.99 23.95 10.10
C LEU A 202 2.08 22.71 10.98
N THR A 203 0.96 22.04 11.17
CA THR A 203 0.88 20.68 11.71
C THR A 203 1.27 19.66 10.64
N PRO A 204 1.65 18.42 11.01
CA PRO A 204 1.86 17.34 10.06
C PRO A 204 0.69 17.10 9.10
N ASN A 205 -0.56 17.20 9.58
CA ASN A 205 -1.76 17.03 8.76
C ASN A 205 -1.91 18.14 7.73
N GLU A 206 -1.62 19.39 8.10
CA GLU A 206 -1.65 20.53 7.17
C GLU A 206 -0.55 20.41 6.11
N VAL A 207 0.66 19.96 6.49
CA VAL A 207 1.72 19.66 5.52
C VAL A 207 1.27 18.58 4.53
N CYS A 208 0.67 17.49 5.02
CA CYS A 208 0.11 16.44 4.15
C CYS A 208 -0.99 16.98 3.23
N THR A 209 -1.82 17.90 3.73
CA THR A 209 -2.89 18.53 2.95
C THR A 209 -2.32 19.36 1.79
N VAL A 210 -1.35 20.25 2.06
CA VAL A 210 -0.67 21.03 1.01
C VAL A 210 0.06 20.11 0.03
N ALA A 211 0.79 19.09 0.53
CA ALA A 211 1.51 18.14 -0.28
C ALA A 211 0.59 17.37 -1.23
N SER A 212 -0.60 16.96 -0.77
CA SER A 212 -1.58 16.25 -1.59
C SER A 212 -2.11 17.09 -2.76
N ILE A 213 -2.21 18.42 -2.58
CA ILE A 213 -2.59 19.35 -3.64
C ILE A 213 -1.45 19.46 -4.65
N ILE A 214 -0.22 19.66 -4.19
CA ILE A 214 0.97 19.77 -5.04
C ILE A 214 1.20 18.50 -5.88
N ASP A 215 0.98 17.34 -5.30
CA ASP A 215 1.10 16.04 -5.98
C ASP A 215 0.11 15.89 -7.16
N GLU A 216 -1.03 16.57 -7.10
CA GLU A 216 -2.02 16.57 -8.18
C GLU A 216 -1.80 17.71 -9.19
N GLU A 217 -0.98 18.72 -8.87
CA GLU A 217 -0.59 19.80 -9.79
C GLU A 217 0.54 19.37 -10.72
N THR A 218 1.55 18.66 -10.21
CA THR A 218 2.71 18.29 -11.00
C THR A 218 3.27 16.91 -10.60
N ALA A 219 3.63 16.14 -11.61
CA ALA A 219 4.43 14.92 -11.43
C ALA A 219 5.95 15.23 -11.33
N ASN A 220 6.38 16.47 -11.64
CA ASN A 220 7.78 16.86 -11.61
C ASN A 220 8.23 17.19 -10.18
N ASN A 221 8.91 16.25 -9.54
CA ASN A 221 9.39 16.43 -8.16
C ASN A 221 10.34 17.63 -7.99
N ALA A 222 11.09 18.01 -9.03
CA ALA A 222 11.99 19.15 -8.96
C ALA A 222 11.24 20.51 -8.89
N GLU A 223 10.00 20.56 -9.35
CA GLU A 223 9.18 21.76 -9.36
C GLU A 223 8.31 21.89 -8.09
N LYS A 224 8.02 20.78 -7.41
CA LYS A 224 7.14 20.77 -6.23
C LYS A 224 7.55 21.79 -5.15
N PRO A 225 8.84 22.01 -4.81
CA PRO A 225 9.23 23.03 -3.82
C PRO A 225 8.88 24.46 -4.22
N MET A 226 8.88 24.78 -5.52
CA MET A 226 8.44 26.08 -6.05
C MET A 226 6.93 26.25 -5.90
N ILE A 227 6.14 25.24 -6.26
CA ILE A 227 4.68 25.25 -6.10
C ILE A 227 4.31 25.32 -4.61
N ALA A 228 5.04 24.61 -3.75
CA ALA A 228 4.88 24.67 -2.30
C ALA A 228 5.03 26.10 -1.78
N GLY A 229 6.10 26.79 -2.19
CA GLY A 229 6.32 28.19 -1.84
C GLY A 229 5.15 29.10 -2.25
N MET A 230 4.65 28.92 -3.47
CA MET A 230 3.52 29.68 -4.01
C MET A 230 2.23 29.47 -3.16
N TYR A 231 1.87 28.22 -2.86
CA TYR A 231 0.69 27.94 -2.03
C TYR A 231 0.84 28.45 -0.60
N LEU A 232 2.02 28.31 0.01
CA LEU A 232 2.28 28.85 1.36
C LEU A 232 2.23 30.37 1.40
N ASN A 233 2.65 31.06 0.32
CA ASN A 233 2.50 32.51 0.19
C ASN A 233 1.01 32.91 0.12
N ARG A 234 0.18 32.17 -0.64
CA ARG A 234 -1.27 32.40 -0.67
C ARG A 234 -1.90 32.22 0.70
N LEU A 235 -1.55 31.14 1.42
CA LEU A 235 -2.03 30.92 2.79
C LEU A 235 -1.65 32.06 3.71
N LYS A 236 -0.40 32.51 3.67
CA LYS A 236 0.11 33.63 4.51
C LYS A 236 -0.61 34.93 4.23
N THR A 237 -1.03 35.19 3.00
CA THR A 237 -1.72 36.44 2.60
C THR A 237 -3.25 36.31 2.67
N GLY A 238 -3.81 35.18 3.10
CA GLY A 238 -5.25 34.93 3.13
C GLY A 238 -5.89 34.79 1.74
N MET A 239 -5.07 34.57 0.71
CA MET A 239 -5.54 34.36 -0.65
C MET A 239 -6.11 32.95 -0.82
N PRO A 240 -7.26 32.76 -1.52
CA PRO A 240 -7.74 31.41 -1.85
C PRO A 240 -6.70 30.61 -2.63
N LEU A 241 -6.59 29.30 -2.36
CA LEU A 241 -5.61 28.45 -3.05
C LEU A 241 -5.93 28.27 -4.53
N GLN A 242 -7.22 28.21 -4.89
CA GLN A 242 -7.72 28.07 -6.28
C GLN A 242 -7.03 26.90 -7.01
N ALA A 243 -6.98 25.77 -6.35
CA ALA A 243 -6.37 24.56 -6.86
C ALA A 243 -7.44 23.66 -7.54
N ASP A 244 -7.34 23.49 -8.85
CA ASP A 244 -8.27 22.66 -9.63
C ASP A 244 -8.43 21.22 -9.06
N PRO A 245 -7.38 20.55 -8.58
CA PRO A 245 -7.49 19.24 -8.00
C PRO A 245 -8.46 19.16 -6.81
N THR A 246 -8.60 20.22 -6.05
CA THR A 246 -9.53 20.28 -4.90
C THR A 246 -10.97 20.28 -5.33
N VAL A 247 -11.29 20.89 -6.50
CA VAL A 247 -12.63 20.86 -7.11
C VAL A 247 -12.94 19.45 -7.65
N LYS A 248 -11.96 18.79 -8.31
CA LYS A 248 -12.12 17.40 -8.76
C LYS A 248 -12.39 16.46 -7.57
N PHE A 249 -11.70 16.67 -6.47
CA PHE A 249 -11.91 15.91 -5.24
C PHE A 249 -13.30 16.20 -4.64
N ALA A 250 -13.72 17.47 -4.56
CA ALA A 250 -15.04 17.86 -4.07
C ALA A 250 -16.17 17.21 -4.87
N LEU A 251 -16.03 17.16 -6.19
CA LEU A 251 -16.98 16.52 -7.11
C LEU A 251 -16.84 14.97 -7.18
N GLN A 252 -15.82 14.39 -6.54
CA GLN A 252 -15.44 12.96 -6.66
C GLN A 252 -15.31 12.51 -8.14
N ASN A 253 -14.92 13.42 -9.00
CA ASN A 253 -14.77 13.17 -10.44
C ASN A 253 -13.33 13.43 -10.89
N PHE A 254 -12.50 12.40 -10.79
CA PHE A 254 -11.07 12.45 -11.13
C PHE A 254 -10.77 12.29 -12.63
N ALA A 255 -11.80 12.03 -13.45
CA ALA A 255 -11.65 11.91 -14.90
C ALA A 255 -11.73 13.28 -15.60
N LEU A 256 -12.13 14.34 -14.92
CA LEU A 256 -12.22 15.68 -15.47
C LEU A 256 -10.85 16.16 -15.98
N LYS A 257 -10.78 16.48 -17.26
CA LYS A 257 -9.59 17.10 -17.89
C LYS A 257 -9.55 18.61 -17.69
N ARG A 258 -10.71 19.26 -17.63
CA ARG A 258 -10.89 20.71 -17.44
C ARG A 258 -11.90 20.98 -16.34
N ILE A 259 -11.69 22.07 -15.60
CA ILE A 259 -12.65 22.61 -14.66
C ILE A 259 -13.37 23.77 -15.36
N TYR A 260 -14.71 23.72 -15.40
CA TYR A 260 -15.56 24.76 -15.97
C TYR A 260 -16.07 25.68 -14.88
N HIS A 261 -16.54 26.87 -15.29
CA HIS A 261 -16.94 27.93 -14.36
C HIS A 261 -18.06 27.50 -13.39
N ASP A 262 -19.02 26.72 -13.85
CA ASP A 262 -20.10 26.15 -13.04
C ASP A 262 -19.59 25.21 -11.93
N MET A 263 -18.46 24.54 -12.15
CA MET A 263 -17.81 23.67 -11.15
C MET A 263 -17.09 24.48 -10.07
N LEU A 264 -16.60 25.69 -10.38
CA LEU A 264 -15.88 26.54 -9.42
C LEU A 264 -16.81 27.05 -8.31
N VAL A 265 -18.13 27.08 -8.55
CA VAL A 265 -19.13 27.51 -7.56
C VAL A 265 -19.74 26.39 -6.74
N PHE A 266 -19.31 25.15 -6.98
CA PHE A 266 -19.77 23.96 -6.24
C PHE A 266 -19.53 24.11 -4.74
N ASP A 267 -20.59 23.88 -3.94
CA ASP A 267 -20.54 24.07 -2.50
C ASP A 267 -19.93 22.85 -1.79
N SER A 268 -18.68 23.01 -1.39
CA SER A 268 -17.92 21.99 -0.65
C SER A 268 -16.81 22.68 0.15
N PRO A 269 -16.52 22.24 1.38
CA PRO A 269 -15.40 22.72 2.14
C PRO A 269 -14.03 22.43 1.49
N TYR A 270 -13.98 21.49 0.56
CA TYR A 270 -12.80 21.21 -0.26
C TYR A 270 -12.63 22.15 -1.45
N ASN A 271 -13.63 22.95 -1.80
CA ASN A 271 -13.53 23.88 -2.93
C ASN A 271 -12.70 25.11 -2.54
N THR A 272 -11.42 25.12 -2.90
CA THR A 272 -10.46 26.21 -2.58
C THR A 272 -10.62 27.44 -3.48
N TYR A 273 -11.59 27.48 -4.37
CA TYR A 273 -12.04 28.72 -5.06
C TYR A 273 -13.04 29.51 -4.22
N LYS A 274 -13.85 28.81 -3.39
CA LYS A 274 -14.86 29.42 -2.51
C LYS A 274 -14.34 29.66 -1.10
N ASN A 275 -13.49 28.77 -0.61
CA ASN A 275 -13.02 28.80 0.77
C ASN A 275 -11.54 29.23 0.80
N THR A 276 -11.21 30.14 1.69
CA THR A 276 -9.83 30.54 1.99
C THR A 276 -9.20 29.57 2.98
N GLY A 277 -7.88 29.51 3.00
CA GLY A 277 -7.15 28.58 3.87
C GLY A 277 -7.03 27.16 3.26
N LEU A 278 -6.69 26.21 4.10
CA LEU A 278 -6.58 24.80 3.71
C LEU A 278 -7.95 24.14 3.70
N PRO A 279 -8.19 23.16 2.81
CA PRO A 279 -9.35 22.28 2.92
C PRO A 279 -9.27 21.44 4.21
N PRO A 280 -10.37 20.76 4.61
CA PRO A 280 -10.44 20.01 5.87
C PRO A 280 -9.38 18.92 6.03
N GLY A 281 -8.83 18.43 4.93
CA GLY A 281 -7.80 17.38 4.90
C GLY A 281 -7.24 17.17 3.50
N PRO A 282 -6.33 16.19 3.34
CA PRO A 282 -5.69 15.92 2.05
C PRO A 282 -6.68 15.36 1.03
N ILE A 283 -6.42 15.66 -0.24
CA ILE A 283 -7.21 15.16 -1.38
C ILE A 283 -6.69 13.84 -1.96
N LYS A 284 -5.61 13.32 -1.37
CA LYS A 284 -5.04 11.99 -1.59
C LYS A 284 -4.06 11.67 -0.45
N VAL A 285 -3.65 10.42 -0.34
CA VAL A 285 -2.46 10.05 0.45
C VAL A 285 -1.26 10.74 -0.19
N ALA A 286 -0.68 11.72 0.52
CA ALA A 286 0.40 12.56 0.00
C ALA A 286 1.71 11.77 -0.20
N SER A 287 2.42 12.01 -1.29
CA SER A 287 3.72 11.39 -1.53
C SER A 287 4.79 11.92 -0.56
N ILE A 288 5.81 11.11 -0.26
CA ILE A 288 6.98 11.57 0.51
C ILE A 288 7.64 12.77 -0.18
N ALA A 289 7.75 12.74 -1.52
CA ALA A 289 8.30 13.84 -2.29
C ALA A 289 7.46 15.12 -2.16
N GLY A 290 6.12 15.02 -2.12
CA GLY A 290 5.23 16.15 -1.88
C GLY A 290 5.39 16.73 -0.48
N ILE A 291 5.44 15.87 0.55
CA ILE A 291 5.66 16.28 1.94
C ILE A 291 7.03 16.98 2.08
N ASP A 292 8.09 16.37 1.57
CA ASP A 292 9.44 16.93 1.64
C ASP A 292 9.56 18.24 0.84
N ALA A 293 8.79 18.39 -0.26
CA ALA A 293 8.73 19.63 -1.02
C ALA A 293 8.08 20.80 -0.24
N VAL A 294 7.04 20.52 0.55
CA VAL A 294 6.44 21.51 1.45
C VAL A 294 7.42 21.93 2.53
N LEU A 295 8.05 20.95 3.18
CA LEU A 295 9.01 21.17 4.27
C LEU A 295 10.30 21.90 3.82
N ASN A 296 10.69 21.75 2.55
CA ASN A 296 11.87 22.35 1.95
C ASN A 296 11.48 23.32 0.81
N ARG A 297 10.33 24.01 0.96
CA ARG A 297 9.86 24.96 -0.03
C ARG A 297 10.94 25.94 -0.45
N VAL A 298 10.92 26.36 -1.71
CA VAL A 298 11.73 27.50 -2.16
C VAL A 298 11.09 28.78 -1.66
N ASP A 299 11.88 29.69 -1.08
CA ASP A 299 11.43 31.01 -0.66
C ASP A 299 11.47 31.96 -1.85
N HIS A 300 10.32 32.53 -2.19
CA HIS A 300 10.11 33.42 -3.32
C HIS A 300 8.79 34.20 -3.15
N PRO A 301 8.57 35.31 -3.87
CA PRO A 301 7.36 36.15 -3.70
C PRO A 301 6.18 35.74 -4.60
N TYR A 302 6.24 34.60 -5.32
CA TYR A 302 5.21 34.23 -6.30
C TYR A 302 3.88 33.87 -5.64
N LEU A 303 2.79 34.33 -6.27
CA LEU A 303 1.41 34.05 -5.88
C LEU A 303 0.61 33.33 -6.97
N TYR A 304 1.12 33.28 -8.21
CA TYR A 304 0.44 32.73 -9.37
C TYR A 304 1.36 31.79 -10.13
N MET A 305 0.76 30.80 -10.77
CA MET A 305 1.41 29.93 -11.72
C MET A 305 0.49 29.60 -12.89
N CYS A 306 1.05 29.29 -14.05
CA CYS A 306 0.36 28.68 -15.19
C CYS A 306 1.31 27.79 -15.97
N ALA A 307 0.80 26.83 -16.70
CA ALA A 307 1.62 25.96 -17.53
C ALA A 307 2.47 26.76 -18.51
N LYS A 308 3.72 26.31 -18.76
CA LYS A 308 4.63 26.91 -19.73
C LYS A 308 4.18 26.66 -21.15
N GLU A 309 4.39 27.64 -21.99
CA GLU A 309 4.12 27.63 -23.42
C GLU A 309 4.96 26.65 -24.23
N ASP A 310 6.07 26.16 -23.67
CA ASP A 310 6.95 25.17 -24.28
C ASP A 310 6.46 23.71 -24.12
N PHE A 311 5.42 23.51 -23.32
CA PHE A 311 4.83 22.19 -22.99
C PHE A 311 5.81 21.24 -22.29
N SER A 312 6.79 21.80 -21.58
CA SER A 312 7.75 21.03 -20.76
C SER A 312 7.13 20.31 -19.57
N GLY A 313 5.83 20.55 -19.28
CA GLY A 313 5.15 20.05 -18.08
C GLY A 313 5.54 20.82 -16.82
N THR A 314 6.16 22.01 -16.98
CA THR A 314 6.51 22.93 -15.89
C THR A 314 5.66 24.21 -15.96
N HIS A 315 5.81 25.09 -14.97
CA HIS A 315 5.00 26.29 -14.82
C HIS A 315 5.84 27.59 -14.92
N ASN A 316 5.20 28.63 -15.41
CA ASN A 316 5.64 30.01 -15.26
C ASN A 316 5.03 30.55 -13.97
N PHE A 317 5.87 31.10 -13.10
CA PHE A 317 5.44 31.73 -11.84
C PHE A 317 5.38 33.25 -12.01
N ALA A 318 4.48 33.88 -11.23
CA ALA A 318 4.32 35.35 -11.25
C ALA A 318 3.98 35.86 -9.84
N THR A 319 4.45 37.09 -9.54
CA THR A 319 4.14 37.78 -8.29
C THR A 319 2.82 38.55 -8.38
N THR A 320 2.52 39.10 -9.56
CA THR A 320 1.34 39.92 -9.80
C THR A 320 0.35 39.22 -10.75
N TYR A 321 -0.93 39.58 -10.60
CA TYR A 321 -1.97 39.08 -11.50
C TYR A 321 -1.75 39.52 -12.96
N GLN A 322 -1.19 40.70 -13.18
CA GLN A 322 -0.87 41.18 -14.53
C GLN A 322 0.21 40.35 -15.21
N GLU A 323 1.26 39.97 -14.49
CA GLU A 323 2.29 39.03 -15.01
C GLU A 323 1.69 37.65 -15.30
N HIS A 324 0.83 37.16 -14.42
CA HIS A 324 0.12 35.89 -14.63
C HIS A 324 -0.71 35.93 -15.91
N LEU A 325 -1.49 37.01 -16.14
CA LEU A 325 -2.26 37.15 -17.39
C LEU A 325 -1.38 37.12 -18.65
N LYS A 326 -0.20 37.75 -18.60
CA LYS A 326 0.78 37.69 -19.70
C LYS A 326 1.27 36.27 -19.95
N ASN A 327 1.58 35.53 -18.87
CA ASN A 327 2.01 34.13 -18.96
C ASN A 327 0.88 33.25 -19.52
N ALA A 328 -0.36 33.42 -19.02
CA ALA A 328 -1.53 32.68 -19.48
C ALA A 328 -1.83 32.97 -20.98
N ALA A 329 -1.69 34.22 -21.43
CA ALA A 329 -1.87 34.59 -22.84
C ALA A 329 -0.82 33.90 -23.74
N ARG A 330 0.45 33.80 -23.30
CA ARG A 330 1.48 33.06 -24.04
C ARG A 330 1.15 31.59 -24.17
N TYR A 331 0.72 30.96 -23.09
CA TYR A 331 0.30 29.57 -23.08
C TYR A 331 -0.91 29.33 -24.00
N ALA A 332 -1.95 30.19 -23.90
CA ALA A 332 -3.13 30.10 -24.75
C ALA A 332 -2.77 30.25 -26.25
N LYS A 333 -1.86 31.19 -26.58
CA LYS A 333 -1.34 31.35 -27.96
C LYS A 333 -0.67 30.06 -28.45
N ALA A 334 0.23 29.47 -27.65
CA ALA A 334 0.91 28.25 -27.99
C ALA A 334 -0.03 27.04 -28.16
N LEU A 335 -1.12 26.94 -27.38
CA LEU A 335 -2.18 25.94 -27.57
C LEU A 335 -2.87 26.12 -28.93
N ASN A 336 -3.25 27.37 -29.27
CA ASN A 336 -3.91 27.68 -30.53
C ASN A 336 -3.02 27.36 -31.75
N GLU A 337 -1.74 27.68 -31.70
CA GLU A 337 -0.75 27.37 -32.76
C GLU A 337 -0.61 25.86 -32.99
N ARG A 338 -0.87 25.02 -31.96
CA ARG A 338 -0.85 23.55 -32.07
C ARG A 338 -2.24 22.95 -32.34
N GLY A 339 -3.27 23.76 -32.49
CA GLY A 339 -4.65 23.28 -32.70
C GLY A 339 -5.26 22.52 -31.53
N ILE A 340 -4.71 22.69 -30.31
CA ILE A 340 -5.22 22.06 -29.08
C ILE A 340 -6.33 22.95 -28.53
N LYS A 341 -7.57 22.44 -28.57
CA LYS A 341 -8.78 23.12 -28.05
C LYS A 341 -9.11 22.68 -26.61
#